data_92589fd9894ce6aa247132fb94a7e710
#
_entry.id   92589fd9894ce6aa247132fb94a7e710
#
_cell.length_a   1.000
_cell.length_b   1.000
_cell.length_c   1.000
_cell.angle_alpha   90.00
_cell.angle_beta   90.00
_cell.angle_gamma   90.00
#
_symmetry.space_group_name_H-M   'P 1'
#
loop_
_entity.id
_entity.type
_entity.pdbx_description
1 polymer ?
#
loop_
_entity_poly.entity_id
_entity_poly.type
_entity_poly.pdbx_seq_one_letter_code
_entity_poly.pdbx_strand_id
1 'polypeptide(L)'
;MSEIVSPSAYSAAEIHLEEFLDLEQFPIHDLTHPKRAKLVKGCRLDLNKWGCAHIPDFISSSAIKKMKDEAFRIMDGARRAHTLVNPYLTKEDTTLPKDHPNRFFEERTSSFINSDLLESDSILRKIYDSDVVVHFVSDCLNIGPIYRWAEPLGRNPYSIMNDGDYFPWHFDGNDFTVSVLISESDEGGDFEYAPDIRSPHNERFDDVKRVLQGERDKIRVLSLKTGDLQIFRGRYSLHRVTVTRGDTPRIIALPTYVTNPYLVNRPHHAEAFYGRSMSIHHERDLERLDNLTD
;
A
#
# COMPACT_ATOMS: atom_id res chain seq x y z
N MET A 1 -27.33 -3.54 14.15
CA MET A 1 -26.55 -4.41 15.04
C MET A 1 -25.98 -5.51 14.16
N SER A 2 -24.73 -5.39 13.74
CA SER A 2 -24.04 -6.42 12.96
C SER A 2 -23.45 -7.43 13.94
N GLU A 3 -23.82 -8.68 13.78
CA GLU A 3 -23.30 -9.80 14.57
C GLU A 3 -21.77 -9.83 14.45
N ILE A 4 -21.09 -9.80 15.59
CA ILE A 4 -19.67 -10.08 15.71
C ILE A 4 -19.53 -11.59 15.51
N VAL A 5 -19.09 -12.00 14.32
CA VAL A 5 -18.82 -13.40 14.01
C VAL A 5 -17.65 -13.89 14.87
N SER A 6 -17.90 -14.93 15.65
CA SER A 6 -16.92 -15.58 16.51
C SER A 6 -15.74 -16.14 15.69
N PRO A 7 -14.47 -16.10 16.19
CA PRO A 7 -13.28 -16.50 15.46
C PRO A 7 -13.18 -17.99 15.04
N SER A 8 -14.15 -18.81 15.33
CA SER A 8 -14.10 -20.27 15.12
C SER A 8 -14.85 -20.79 13.89
N ALA A 9 -15.32 -19.92 13.00
CA ALA A 9 -16.20 -20.32 11.90
C ALA A 9 -15.73 -19.83 10.52
N TYR A 10 -14.46 -20.11 10.15
CA TYR A 10 -14.11 -20.08 8.73
C TYR A 10 -14.47 -21.43 8.13
N SER A 11 -15.52 -21.48 7.29
CA SER A 11 -15.83 -22.69 6.55
C SER A 11 -14.70 -22.95 5.54
N ALA A 12 -14.13 -24.15 5.57
CA ALA A 12 -13.06 -24.56 4.66
C ALA A 12 -13.48 -24.50 3.16
N ALA A 13 -14.74 -24.26 2.84
CA ALA A 13 -15.30 -24.27 1.50
C ALA A 13 -15.14 -22.93 0.75
N GLU A 14 -14.72 -21.83 1.41
CA GLU A 14 -14.59 -20.50 0.78
C GLU A 14 -13.16 -20.00 0.66
N ILE A 15 -12.16 -20.77 1.13
CA ILE A 15 -10.79 -20.29 1.24
C ILE A 15 -9.89 -21.00 0.23
N HIS A 16 -9.78 -20.44 -0.95
CA HIS A 16 -8.81 -20.88 -1.96
C HIS A 16 -7.40 -20.28 -1.70
N LEU A 17 -6.94 -20.32 -0.45
CA LEU A 17 -5.62 -19.77 -0.07
C LEU A 17 -4.48 -20.47 -0.80
N GLU A 18 -4.60 -21.78 -1.05
CA GLU A 18 -3.63 -22.58 -1.78
C GLU A 18 -3.44 -22.13 -3.24
N GLU A 19 -4.36 -21.34 -3.79
CA GLU A 19 -4.19 -20.76 -5.11
C GLU A 19 -3.09 -19.71 -5.15
N PHE A 20 -2.76 -19.09 -3.99
CA PHE A 20 -1.77 -18.01 -3.93
C PHE A 20 -0.76 -18.13 -2.78
N LEU A 21 -0.96 -19.07 -1.81
CA LEU A 21 -0.06 -19.28 -0.69
C LEU A 21 0.43 -20.73 -0.61
N ASP A 22 1.65 -20.91 -0.13
CA ASP A 22 2.09 -22.18 0.41
C ASP A 22 1.64 -22.29 1.89
N LEU A 23 0.60 -23.08 2.15
CA LEU A 23 0.02 -23.21 3.50
C LEU A 23 0.90 -24.01 4.46
N GLU A 24 1.88 -24.79 3.97
CA GLU A 24 2.87 -25.44 4.84
C GLU A 24 3.88 -24.42 5.37
N GLN A 25 4.26 -23.47 4.54
CA GLN A 25 5.15 -22.37 4.90
C GLN A 25 4.41 -21.26 5.66
N PHE A 26 3.24 -20.86 5.19
CA PHE A 26 2.42 -19.75 5.71
C PHE A 26 1.02 -20.22 6.15
N PRO A 27 0.87 -20.97 7.26
CA PRO A 27 -0.42 -21.45 7.74
C PRO A 27 -1.26 -20.34 8.40
N ILE A 28 -1.52 -19.25 7.67
CA ILE A 28 -2.18 -18.04 8.20
C ILE A 28 -3.64 -18.28 8.59
N HIS A 29 -4.26 -19.34 8.07
CA HIS A 29 -5.63 -19.75 8.38
C HIS A 29 -5.77 -20.47 9.73
N ASP A 30 -4.71 -21.09 10.23
CA ASP A 30 -4.71 -21.81 11.51
C ASP A 30 -4.20 -20.91 12.63
N LEU A 31 -5.14 -20.36 13.41
CA LEU A 31 -4.86 -19.43 14.52
C LEU A 31 -4.00 -20.06 15.63
N THR A 32 -3.97 -21.39 15.72
CA THR A 32 -3.23 -22.15 16.75
C THR A 32 -1.85 -22.59 16.28
N HIS A 33 -1.54 -22.45 15.00
CA HIS A 33 -0.31 -22.96 14.42
C HIS A 33 0.93 -22.19 14.90
N PRO A 34 1.99 -22.86 15.41
CA PRO A 34 3.19 -22.19 15.93
C PRO A 34 3.92 -21.30 14.89
N LYS A 35 3.96 -21.73 13.61
CA LYS A 35 4.57 -20.93 12.52
C LYS A 35 3.82 -19.61 12.34
N ARG A 36 2.45 -19.62 12.38
CA ARG A 36 1.65 -18.40 12.31
C ARG A 36 1.96 -17.46 13.47
N ALA A 37 1.97 -17.99 14.70
CA ALA A 37 2.27 -17.18 15.89
C ALA A 37 3.66 -16.53 15.80
N LYS A 38 4.67 -17.28 15.32
CA LYS A 38 6.02 -16.77 15.10
C LYS A 38 6.05 -15.65 14.03
N LEU A 39 5.34 -15.85 12.92
CA LEU A 39 5.26 -14.89 11.82
C LEU A 39 4.62 -13.58 12.28
N VAL A 40 3.45 -13.65 12.92
CA VAL A 40 2.75 -12.47 13.47
C VAL A 40 3.62 -11.73 14.49
N LYS A 41 4.30 -12.46 15.39
CA LYS A 41 5.23 -11.85 16.36
C LYS A 41 6.39 -11.14 15.66
N GLY A 42 6.96 -11.73 14.61
CA GLY A 42 8.02 -11.11 13.80
C GLY A 42 7.54 -9.81 13.16
N CYS A 43 6.39 -9.84 12.48
CA CYS A 43 5.80 -8.63 11.88
C CYS A 43 5.56 -7.52 12.89
N ARG A 44 5.03 -7.83 14.08
CA ARG A 44 4.82 -6.83 15.15
C ARG A 44 6.14 -6.20 15.61
N LEU A 45 7.18 -7.00 15.77
CA LEU A 45 8.50 -6.48 16.17
C LEU A 45 9.08 -5.55 15.09
N ASP A 46 8.98 -5.94 13.82
CA ASP A 46 9.49 -5.15 12.70
C ASP A 46 8.69 -3.85 12.53
N LEU A 47 7.36 -3.91 12.58
CA LEU A 47 6.48 -2.73 12.54
C LEU A 47 6.75 -1.76 13.69
N ASN A 48 6.99 -2.27 14.91
CA ASN A 48 7.29 -1.43 16.07
C ASN A 48 8.68 -0.79 16.00
N LYS A 49 9.64 -1.48 15.38
CA LYS A 49 11.02 -1.00 15.31
C LYS A 49 11.29 -0.15 14.08
N TRP A 50 10.63 -0.49 12.97
CA TRP A 50 10.99 0.02 11.65
C TRP A 50 9.81 0.62 10.88
N GLY A 51 8.59 0.60 11.43
CA GLY A 51 7.38 1.02 10.69
C GLY A 51 7.02 0.14 9.48
N CYS A 52 7.75 -0.96 9.27
CA CYS A 52 7.63 -1.82 8.11
C CYS A 52 7.89 -3.28 8.48
N ALA A 53 7.00 -4.19 8.11
CA ALA A 53 7.21 -5.62 8.16
C ALA A 53 7.35 -6.17 6.73
N HIS A 54 8.27 -7.12 6.55
CA HIS A 54 8.57 -7.76 5.29
C HIS A 54 8.49 -9.28 5.45
N ILE A 55 7.72 -9.93 4.58
CA ILE A 55 7.57 -11.38 4.55
C ILE A 55 8.01 -11.87 3.18
N PRO A 56 9.22 -12.45 3.08
CA PRO A 56 9.74 -12.97 1.81
C PRO A 56 8.90 -14.13 1.28
N ASP A 57 8.79 -14.22 -0.05
CA ASP A 57 8.15 -15.32 -0.79
C ASP A 57 6.72 -15.64 -0.31
N PHE A 58 5.99 -14.63 0.16
CA PHE A 58 4.65 -14.83 0.71
C PHE A 58 3.65 -15.33 -0.32
N ILE A 59 3.68 -14.76 -1.52
CA ILE A 59 2.83 -15.20 -2.63
C ILE A 59 3.58 -16.20 -3.50
N SER A 60 2.95 -17.34 -3.80
CA SER A 60 3.55 -18.42 -4.59
C SER A 60 3.94 -17.97 -5.99
N SER A 61 5.01 -18.52 -6.54
CA SER A 61 5.50 -18.19 -7.88
C SER A 61 4.45 -18.43 -8.97
N SER A 62 3.57 -19.44 -8.79
CA SER A 62 2.48 -19.71 -9.74
C SER A 62 1.41 -18.63 -9.71
N ALA A 63 1.08 -18.10 -8.54
CA ALA A 63 0.15 -16.99 -8.38
C ALA A 63 0.75 -15.69 -8.92
N ILE A 64 2.02 -15.41 -8.60
CA ILE A 64 2.75 -14.26 -9.16
C ILE A 64 2.71 -14.28 -10.69
N LYS A 65 2.96 -15.43 -11.30
CA LYS A 65 2.88 -15.55 -12.76
C LYS A 65 1.49 -15.16 -13.27
N LYS A 66 0.41 -15.66 -12.66
CA LYS A 66 -0.98 -15.30 -13.05
C LYS A 66 -1.25 -13.80 -12.87
N MET A 67 -0.82 -13.22 -11.76
CA MET A 67 -0.97 -11.78 -11.48
C MET A 67 -0.19 -10.92 -12.49
N LYS A 68 1.02 -11.33 -12.83
CA LYS A 68 1.84 -10.64 -13.84
C LYS A 68 1.19 -10.74 -15.23
N ASP A 69 0.74 -11.93 -15.63
CA ASP A 69 0.06 -12.16 -16.91
C ASP A 69 -1.25 -11.33 -16.99
N GLU A 70 -2.04 -11.24 -15.90
CA GLU A 70 -3.22 -10.39 -15.81
C GLU A 70 -2.83 -8.92 -15.99
N ALA A 71 -1.88 -8.41 -15.19
CA ALA A 71 -1.46 -7.02 -15.25
C ALA A 71 -1.03 -6.61 -16.68
N PHE A 72 -0.29 -7.46 -17.39
CA PHE A 72 0.10 -7.21 -18.78
C PHE A 72 -1.07 -7.20 -19.75
N ARG A 73 -2.09 -8.08 -19.58
CA ARG A 73 -3.28 -8.10 -20.45
C ARG A 73 -4.14 -6.85 -20.34
N ILE A 74 -4.22 -6.26 -19.12
CA ILE A 74 -5.12 -5.13 -18.83
C ILE A 74 -4.37 -3.79 -18.72
N MET A 75 -3.06 -3.79 -18.96
CA MET A 75 -2.18 -2.63 -18.77
C MET A 75 -2.54 -1.44 -19.69
N ASP A 76 -3.12 -1.67 -20.86
CA ASP A 76 -3.57 -0.60 -21.76
C ASP A 76 -4.68 0.26 -21.13
N GLY A 77 -5.41 -0.28 -20.16
CA GLY A 77 -6.40 0.45 -19.37
C GLY A 77 -5.82 1.23 -18.17
N ALA A 78 -4.50 1.17 -17.98
CA ALA A 78 -3.86 1.83 -16.85
C ALA A 78 -3.94 3.36 -16.97
N ARG A 79 -4.29 4.01 -15.87
CA ARG A 79 -4.26 5.47 -15.77
C ARG A 79 -2.84 5.95 -15.51
N ARG A 80 -2.25 6.59 -16.50
CA ARG A 80 -0.97 7.30 -16.35
C ARG A 80 -1.17 8.59 -15.57
N ALA A 81 -0.45 8.76 -14.46
CA ALA A 81 -0.34 9.99 -13.73
C ALA A 81 1.01 10.66 -14.03
N HIS A 82 0.96 11.96 -14.36
CA HIS A 82 2.11 12.82 -14.48
C HIS A 82 1.72 14.15 -13.81
N THR A 83 2.02 14.29 -12.54
CA THR A 83 1.54 15.38 -11.71
C THR A 83 2.64 15.87 -10.77
N LEU A 84 2.64 17.19 -10.49
CA LEU A 84 3.45 17.76 -9.43
C LEU A 84 2.79 17.49 -8.08
N VAL A 85 3.53 16.88 -7.17
CA VAL A 85 3.06 16.55 -5.81
C VAL A 85 4.08 17.01 -4.78
N ASN A 86 3.60 17.40 -3.61
CA ASN A 86 4.41 17.59 -2.42
C ASN A 86 4.31 16.34 -1.50
N PRO A 87 5.12 16.21 -0.46
CA PRO A 87 5.11 15.03 0.42
C PRO A 87 3.76 14.71 1.09
N TYR A 88 2.87 15.68 1.19
CA TYR A 88 1.56 15.56 1.84
C TYR A 88 0.41 15.38 0.83
N LEU A 89 0.71 15.39 -0.47
CA LEU A 89 -0.27 15.29 -1.57
C LEU A 89 -1.33 16.40 -1.52
N THR A 90 -0.98 17.56 -0.98
CA THR A 90 -1.86 18.72 -0.82
C THR A 90 -1.56 19.81 -1.85
N LYS A 91 -2.43 20.81 -1.91
CA LYS A 91 -2.15 22.05 -2.68
C LYS A 91 -1.04 22.83 -2.00
N GLU A 92 -0.32 23.63 -2.80
CA GLU A 92 0.68 24.55 -2.27
C GLU A 92 0.04 25.59 -1.33
N ASP A 93 0.63 25.74 -0.15
CA ASP A 93 0.32 26.84 0.78
C ASP A 93 1.41 27.91 0.68
N THR A 94 1.12 28.97 -0.08
CA THR A 94 2.05 30.08 -0.32
C THR A 94 2.25 30.97 0.91
N THR A 95 1.50 30.80 1.98
CA THR A 95 1.69 31.52 3.24
C THR A 95 2.86 31.00 4.06
N LEU A 96 3.25 29.74 3.79
CA LEU A 96 4.39 29.07 4.44
C LEU A 96 5.73 29.54 3.83
N PRO A 97 6.86 29.42 4.58
CA PRO A 97 8.20 29.69 4.04
C PRO A 97 8.49 28.87 2.78
N LYS A 98 9.29 29.42 1.85
CA LYS A 98 9.62 28.74 0.57
C LYS A 98 10.29 27.37 0.74
N ASP A 99 10.98 27.15 1.84
CA ASP A 99 11.70 25.93 2.18
C ASP A 99 10.90 25.00 3.11
N HIS A 100 9.61 25.28 3.28
CA HIS A 100 8.70 24.41 4.04
C HIS A 100 8.38 23.14 3.23
N PRO A 101 8.34 21.93 3.86
CA PRO A 101 8.08 20.66 3.17
C PRO A 101 6.80 20.64 2.33
N ASN A 102 5.75 21.33 2.74
CA ASN A 102 4.50 21.45 1.97
C ASN A 102 4.68 22.20 0.64
N ARG A 103 5.78 22.95 0.46
CA ARG A 103 6.12 23.68 -0.76
C ARG A 103 7.21 23.01 -1.59
N PHE A 104 7.61 21.80 -1.22
CA PHE A 104 8.58 21.00 -1.97
C PHE A 104 7.82 20.12 -2.97
N PHE A 105 7.80 20.52 -4.25
CA PHE A 105 7.08 19.82 -5.31
C PHE A 105 8.04 19.09 -6.23
N GLU A 106 7.71 17.82 -6.50
CA GLU A 106 8.41 16.98 -7.47
C GLU A 106 7.38 16.34 -8.44
N GLU A 107 7.84 16.02 -9.63
CA GLU A 107 7.02 15.25 -10.57
C GLU A 107 6.83 13.84 -10.05
N ARG A 108 5.61 13.34 -10.15
CA ARG A 108 5.27 11.94 -9.93
C ARG A 108 4.89 11.33 -11.26
N THR A 109 5.56 10.23 -11.62
CA THR A 109 5.27 9.46 -12.83
C THR A 109 5.03 8.02 -12.47
N SER A 110 3.80 7.55 -12.66
CA SER A 110 3.40 6.16 -12.41
C SER A 110 2.07 5.90 -13.09
N SER A 111 1.71 4.64 -13.25
CA SER A 111 0.41 4.25 -13.78
C SER A 111 -0.33 3.38 -12.77
N PHE A 112 -1.67 3.46 -12.74
CA PHE A 112 -2.51 2.57 -11.95
C PHE A 112 -3.48 1.83 -12.85
N ILE A 113 -3.55 0.50 -12.69
CA ILE A 113 -4.67 -0.29 -13.16
C ILE A 113 -5.70 -0.27 -12.04
N ASN A 114 -6.83 0.39 -12.28
CA ASN A 114 -7.88 0.54 -11.29
C ASN A 114 -8.51 -0.80 -10.94
N SER A 115 -9.04 -0.91 -9.73
CA SER A 115 -9.63 -2.15 -9.20
C SER A 115 -10.80 -2.71 -9.99
N ASP A 116 -11.55 -1.86 -10.67
CA ASP A 116 -12.68 -2.24 -11.51
C ASP A 116 -12.28 -2.86 -12.86
N LEU A 117 -11.01 -2.73 -13.24
CA LEU A 117 -10.45 -3.36 -14.45
C LEU A 117 -9.92 -4.78 -14.19
N LEU A 118 -9.77 -5.20 -12.93
CA LEU A 118 -9.30 -6.54 -12.60
C LEU A 118 -10.30 -7.60 -13.09
N GLU A 119 -9.78 -8.71 -13.59
CA GLU A 119 -10.57 -9.84 -14.05
C GLU A 119 -11.37 -10.49 -12.90
N SER A 120 -12.46 -11.18 -13.20
CA SER A 120 -13.33 -11.79 -12.18
C SER A 120 -12.65 -12.91 -11.39
N ASP A 121 -11.69 -13.61 -12.00
CA ASP A 121 -10.89 -14.69 -11.40
C ASP A 121 -9.49 -14.23 -10.92
N SER A 122 -9.26 -12.91 -10.89
CA SER A 122 -8.01 -12.28 -10.45
C SER A 122 -7.52 -12.83 -9.10
N ILE A 123 -6.26 -13.22 -9.05
CA ILE A 123 -5.60 -13.61 -7.79
C ILE A 123 -5.58 -12.42 -6.82
N LEU A 124 -5.36 -11.19 -7.33
CA LEU A 124 -5.39 -9.99 -6.47
C LEU A 124 -6.76 -9.77 -5.82
N ARG A 125 -7.86 -10.05 -6.55
CA ARG A 125 -9.21 -10.05 -5.94
C ARG A 125 -9.33 -11.10 -4.85
N LYS A 126 -8.87 -12.33 -5.09
CA LYS A 126 -8.91 -13.44 -4.10
C LYS A 126 -8.12 -13.09 -2.83
N ILE A 127 -6.93 -12.52 -2.98
CA ILE A 127 -6.13 -12.01 -1.83
C ILE A 127 -6.92 -10.96 -1.06
N TYR A 128 -7.45 -9.95 -1.77
CA TYR A 128 -8.18 -8.84 -1.18
C TYR A 128 -9.47 -9.28 -0.48
N ASP A 129 -10.21 -10.21 -1.09
CA ASP A 129 -11.50 -10.68 -0.59
C ASP A 129 -11.39 -11.75 0.51
N SER A 130 -10.18 -12.24 0.79
CA SER A 130 -9.94 -13.26 1.82
C SER A 130 -10.02 -12.67 3.23
N ASP A 131 -11.01 -13.10 4.04
CA ASP A 131 -11.10 -12.74 5.47
C ASP A 131 -9.88 -13.23 6.26
N VAL A 132 -9.29 -14.35 5.87
CA VAL A 132 -8.07 -14.88 6.50
C VAL A 132 -6.91 -13.92 6.33
N VAL A 133 -6.75 -13.33 5.13
CA VAL A 133 -5.71 -12.32 4.87
C VAL A 133 -5.98 -11.05 5.67
N VAL A 134 -7.23 -10.57 5.72
CA VAL A 134 -7.63 -9.40 6.54
C VAL A 134 -7.25 -9.62 8.00
N HIS A 135 -7.63 -10.78 8.59
CA HIS A 135 -7.31 -11.07 9.99
C HIS A 135 -5.81 -11.23 10.24
N PHE A 136 -5.10 -11.87 9.30
CA PHE A 136 -3.64 -12.00 9.40
C PHE A 136 -2.95 -10.63 9.42
N VAL A 137 -3.34 -9.72 8.51
CA VAL A 137 -2.81 -8.35 8.47
C VAL A 137 -3.16 -7.58 9.74
N SER A 138 -4.40 -7.68 10.24
CA SER A 138 -4.84 -7.08 11.50
C SER A 138 -3.99 -7.56 12.68
N ASP A 139 -3.72 -8.87 12.75
CA ASP A 139 -2.88 -9.46 13.79
C ASP A 139 -1.42 -8.96 13.70
N CYS A 140 -0.87 -8.86 12.48
CA CYS A 140 0.49 -8.34 12.29
C CYS A 140 0.61 -6.88 12.71
N LEU A 141 -0.37 -6.04 12.37
CA LEU A 141 -0.44 -4.64 12.77
C LEU A 141 -0.72 -4.44 14.27
N ASN A 142 -1.28 -5.47 14.93
CA ASN A 142 -1.78 -5.41 16.31
C ASN A 142 -2.85 -4.32 16.49
N ILE A 143 -3.69 -4.16 15.50
CA ILE A 143 -4.85 -3.25 15.49
C ILE A 143 -6.07 -4.02 15.02
N GLY A 144 -7.25 -3.56 15.37
CA GLY A 144 -8.48 -4.18 14.88
C GLY A 144 -9.73 -3.54 15.44
N PRO A 145 -10.84 -3.75 14.74
CA PRO A 145 -10.94 -4.41 13.43
C PRO A 145 -10.36 -3.55 12.30
N ILE A 146 -9.89 -4.20 11.22
CA ILE A 146 -9.63 -3.57 9.93
C ILE A 146 -10.64 -4.07 8.91
N TYR A 147 -10.87 -3.28 7.89
CA TYR A 147 -11.91 -3.52 6.89
C TYR A 147 -11.32 -3.40 5.48
N ARG A 148 -11.94 -4.06 4.52
CA ARG A 148 -11.69 -3.79 3.11
C ARG A 148 -12.07 -2.35 2.80
N TRP A 149 -11.24 -1.69 2.02
CA TRP A 149 -11.50 -0.29 1.67
C TRP A 149 -12.71 -0.16 0.75
N ALA A 150 -13.64 0.75 1.08
CA ALA A 150 -14.85 0.98 0.29
C ALA A 150 -14.61 1.67 -1.06
N GLU A 151 -13.39 2.10 -1.32
CA GLU A 151 -12.93 2.78 -2.53
C GLU A 151 -13.09 1.90 -3.79
N PRO A 152 -13.96 2.25 -4.73
CA PRO A 152 -14.25 1.38 -5.86
C PRO A 152 -13.12 1.27 -6.88
N LEU A 153 -12.28 2.30 -6.99
CA LEU A 153 -11.23 2.40 -8.01
C LEU A 153 -9.85 1.98 -7.48
N GLY A 154 -9.59 2.21 -6.19
CA GLY A 154 -8.28 2.06 -5.58
C GLY A 154 -8.17 1.00 -4.49
N ARG A 155 -9.21 0.19 -4.25
CA ARG A 155 -9.21 -0.79 -3.14
C ARG A 155 -8.18 -1.91 -3.29
N ASN A 156 -7.82 -2.27 -4.53
CA ASN A 156 -6.81 -3.29 -4.84
C ASN A 156 -6.20 -3.10 -6.24
N PRO A 157 -5.57 -1.95 -6.54
CA PRO A 157 -5.01 -1.67 -7.86
C PRO A 157 -3.65 -2.36 -8.05
N TYR A 158 -3.21 -2.45 -9.31
CA TYR A 158 -1.79 -2.54 -9.62
C TYR A 158 -1.22 -1.15 -9.84
N SER A 159 -0.06 -0.87 -9.25
CA SER A 159 0.78 0.28 -9.59
C SER A 159 1.91 -0.18 -10.50
N ILE A 160 2.10 0.53 -11.61
CA ILE A 160 3.06 0.21 -12.66
C ILE A 160 4.01 1.38 -12.85
N MET A 161 5.30 1.07 -12.90
CA MET A 161 6.37 2.02 -13.18
C MET A 161 7.22 1.49 -14.32
N ASN A 162 7.27 2.23 -15.43
CA ASN A 162 8.07 1.92 -16.61
C ASN A 162 9.44 2.60 -16.52
N ASP A 163 10.29 2.44 -17.55
CA ASP A 163 11.58 3.13 -17.61
C ASP A 163 11.41 4.64 -17.37
N GLY A 164 12.20 5.16 -16.47
CA GLY A 164 12.19 6.57 -16.08
C GLY A 164 11.13 6.97 -15.06
N ASP A 165 10.21 6.08 -14.70
CA ASP A 165 9.20 6.36 -13.69
C ASP A 165 9.77 6.36 -12.28
N TYR A 166 9.17 7.17 -11.41
CA TYR A 166 9.47 7.19 -9.98
C TYR A 166 8.28 7.72 -9.19
N PHE A 167 8.26 7.44 -7.89
CA PHE A 167 7.31 8.02 -6.96
C PHE A 167 8.10 8.84 -5.93
N PRO A 168 7.96 10.18 -5.92
CA PRO A 168 8.75 11.03 -5.05
C PRO A 168 8.39 10.83 -3.57
N TRP A 169 9.14 11.48 -2.67
CA TRP A 169 8.87 11.45 -1.25
C TRP A 169 7.45 11.87 -0.91
N HIS A 170 6.71 10.99 -0.22
CA HIS A 170 5.33 11.23 0.19
C HIS A 170 4.94 10.44 1.44
N PHE A 171 3.83 10.83 2.02
CA PHE A 171 3.10 10.07 3.01
C PHE A 171 1.85 9.45 2.37
N ASP A 172 1.44 8.29 2.86
CA ASP A 172 0.16 7.70 2.46
C ASP A 172 -1.01 8.40 3.16
N GLY A 173 -2.17 8.40 2.50
CA GLY A 173 -3.42 8.85 3.10
C GLY A 173 -4.01 7.85 4.10
N ASN A 174 -3.67 6.56 3.99
CA ASN A 174 -4.11 5.49 4.88
C ASN A 174 -3.09 5.25 5.99
N ASP A 175 -3.54 4.78 7.16
CA ASP A 175 -2.68 4.51 8.32
C ASP A 175 -1.58 3.51 8.00
N PHE A 176 -1.89 2.53 7.16
CA PHE A 176 -0.96 1.49 6.70
C PHE A 176 -1.28 1.07 5.27
N THR A 177 -0.27 0.55 4.61
CA THR A 177 -0.35 0.00 3.25
C THR A 177 0.12 -1.44 3.24
N VAL A 178 -0.60 -2.30 2.52
CA VAL A 178 -0.20 -3.67 2.22
C VAL A 178 0.16 -3.74 0.75
N SER A 179 1.29 -4.33 0.44
CA SER A 179 1.74 -4.44 -0.94
C SER A 179 2.43 -5.78 -1.22
N VAL A 180 2.33 -6.24 -2.46
CA VAL A 180 3.02 -7.43 -2.97
C VAL A 180 3.77 -7.03 -4.24
N LEU A 181 5.08 -7.28 -4.28
CA LEU A 181 5.85 -7.03 -5.51
C LEU A 181 5.59 -8.15 -6.52
N ILE A 182 5.11 -7.76 -7.71
CA ILE A 182 4.73 -8.67 -8.80
C ILE A 182 5.80 -8.77 -9.88
N SER A 183 6.51 -7.67 -10.14
CA SER A 183 7.60 -7.59 -11.11
C SER A 183 8.61 -6.57 -10.65
N GLU A 184 9.88 -6.96 -10.64
CA GLU A 184 11.01 -6.04 -10.42
C GLU A 184 11.34 -5.32 -11.73
N SER A 185 11.80 -4.05 -11.67
CA SER A 185 12.48 -3.40 -12.79
C SER A 185 13.87 -4.00 -12.98
N ASP A 186 14.46 -3.80 -14.16
CA ASP A 186 15.83 -4.29 -14.43
C ASP A 186 16.86 -3.60 -13.52
N GLU A 187 16.66 -2.27 -13.25
CA GLU A 187 17.48 -1.50 -12.30
C GLU A 187 16.60 -0.48 -11.56
N GLY A 188 17.00 -0.08 -10.36
CA GLY A 188 16.30 0.89 -9.52
C GLY A 188 14.95 0.38 -9.01
N GLY A 189 14.00 1.29 -8.77
CA GLY A 189 12.71 0.94 -8.19
C GLY A 189 12.80 0.54 -6.71
N ASP A 190 13.86 0.96 -6.03
CA ASP A 190 14.05 0.69 -4.61
C ASP A 190 13.02 1.43 -3.77
N PHE A 191 12.51 0.75 -2.75
CA PHE A 191 11.67 1.37 -1.75
C PHE A 191 12.53 1.97 -0.63
N GLU A 192 12.53 3.30 -0.55
CA GLU A 192 13.24 4.04 0.50
C GLU A 192 12.25 4.71 1.45
N TYR A 193 12.54 4.68 2.75
CA TYR A 193 11.65 5.25 3.74
C TYR A 193 12.36 5.73 5.01
N ALA A 194 11.81 6.76 5.66
CA ALA A 194 12.16 7.24 6.99
C ALA A 194 11.09 6.74 7.98
N PRO A 195 11.40 5.73 8.82
CA PRO A 195 10.43 5.13 9.73
C PRO A 195 9.85 6.14 10.72
N ASP A 196 8.52 6.17 10.84
CA ASP A 196 7.77 6.94 11.85
C ASP A 196 8.33 8.36 12.06
N ILE A 197 8.67 9.05 10.93
CA ILE A 197 9.26 10.39 10.95
C ILE A 197 8.27 11.45 11.48
N ARG A 198 6.97 11.19 11.36
CA ARG A 198 5.90 12.00 11.96
C ARG A 198 4.98 11.14 12.85
N SER A 199 4.09 11.77 13.59
CA SER A 199 3.10 11.12 14.46
C SER A 199 1.74 11.81 14.32
N PRO A 200 0.62 11.24 14.81
CA PRO A 200 -0.72 11.85 14.71
C PRO A 200 -0.82 13.29 15.26
N HIS A 201 0.13 13.70 16.09
CA HIS A 201 0.10 15.00 16.77
C HIS A 201 1.28 15.90 16.42
N ASN A 202 2.23 15.44 15.57
CA ASN A 202 3.42 16.20 15.24
C ASN A 202 3.97 15.82 13.86
N GLU A 203 3.89 16.75 12.93
CA GLU A 203 4.41 16.62 11.56
C GLU A 203 5.94 16.55 11.48
N ARG A 204 6.66 17.06 12.50
CA ARG A 204 8.13 17.15 12.50
C ARG A 204 8.70 17.72 11.20
N PHE A 205 8.18 18.84 10.76
CA PHE A 205 8.56 19.47 9.48
C PHE A 205 10.07 19.63 9.30
N ASP A 206 10.82 19.90 10.37
CA ASP A 206 12.28 20.04 10.28
C ASP A 206 12.96 18.70 9.94
N ASP A 207 12.48 17.58 10.49
CA ASP A 207 12.99 16.26 10.15
C ASP A 207 12.67 15.88 8.71
N VAL A 208 11.43 16.12 8.28
CA VAL A 208 10.98 15.92 6.90
C VAL A 208 11.82 16.77 5.94
N LYS A 209 12.01 18.05 6.24
CA LYS A 209 12.81 18.97 5.44
C LYS A 209 14.24 18.47 5.24
N ARG A 210 14.90 17.96 6.28
CA ARG A 210 16.24 17.39 6.17
C ARG A 210 16.31 16.24 5.18
N VAL A 211 15.32 15.33 5.24
CA VAL A 211 15.24 14.21 4.27
C VAL A 211 15.06 14.74 2.84
N LEU A 212 14.17 15.71 2.63
CA LEU A 212 13.94 16.32 1.31
C LEU A 212 15.19 17.05 0.79
N GLN A 213 16.03 17.57 1.67
CA GLN A 213 17.33 18.20 1.35
C GLN A 213 18.47 17.19 1.13
N GLY A 214 18.18 15.89 1.21
CA GLY A 214 19.13 14.83 0.88
C GLY A 214 19.82 14.18 2.08
N GLU A 215 19.46 14.51 3.33
CA GLU A 215 19.96 13.75 4.49
C GLU A 215 19.48 12.30 4.45
N ARG A 216 20.40 11.36 4.74
CA ARG A 216 20.14 9.91 4.62
C ARG A 216 20.14 9.17 5.95
N ASP A 217 20.49 9.81 7.05
CA ASP A 217 20.71 9.18 8.38
C ASP A 217 19.49 8.41 8.88
N LYS A 218 18.28 8.87 8.55
CA LYS A 218 17.02 8.22 8.92
C LYS A 218 16.46 7.30 7.84
N ILE A 219 17.12 7.22 6.67
CA ILE A 219 16.60 6.49 5.52
C ILE A 219 17.00 5.01 5.59
N ARG A 220 16.02 4.18 5.39
CA ARG A 220 16.16 2.74 5.16
C ARG A 220 15.80 2.41 3.73
N VAL A 221 16.46 1.39 3.20
CA VAL A 221 16.13 0.80 1.91
C VAL A 221 15.57 -0.60 2.15
N LEU A 222 14.44 -0.89 1.55
CA LEU A 222 13.85 -2.23 1.53
C LEU A 222 13.94 -2.77 0.10
N SER A 223 14.80 -3.77 -0.10
CA SER A 223 14.90 -4.48 -1.38
C SER A 223 13.87 -5.60 -1.41
N LEU A 224 12.68 -5.26 -1.92
CA LEU A 224 11.61 -6.24 -2.16
C LEU A 224 11.98 -7.14 -3.34
N LYS A 225 11.60 -8.41 -3.25
CA LYS A 225 11.65 -9.39 -4.32
C LYS A 225 10.25 -9.77 -4.77
N THR A 226 10.16 -10.28 -5.99
CA THR A 226 8.88 -10.76 -6.54
C THR A 226 8.28 -11.83 -5.64
N GLY A 227 7.03 -11.64 -5.20
CA GLY A 227 6.32 -12.51 -4.25
C GLY A 227 6.36 -12.04 -2.79
N ASP A 228 7.19 -11.08 -2.47
CA ASP A 228 7.29 -10.53 -1.10
C ASP A 228 6.05 -9.73 -0.71
N LEU A 229 5.59 -9.94 0.51
CA LEU A 229 4.56 -9.11 1.14
C LEU A 229 5.22 -8.05 2.03
N GLN A 230 4.78 -6.81 1.89
CA GLN A 230 5.13 -5.70 2.76
C GLN A 230 3.87 -5.22 3.50
N ILE A 231 3.99 -4.97 4.81
CA ILE A 231 3.02 -4.23 5.61
C ILE A 231 3.73 -3.00 6.14
N PHE A 232 3.24 -1.80 5.82
CA PHE A 232 3.97 -0.55 6.00
C PHE A 232 3.10 0.56 6.60
N ARG A 233 3.62 1.30 7.59
CA ARG A 233 2.96 2.46 8.20
C ARG A 233 3.16 3.72 7.38
N GLY A 234 2.59 3.75 6.16
CA GLY A 234 2.82 4.79 5.16
C GLY A 234 2.39 6.18 5.59
N ARG A 235 1.34 6.28 6.43
CA ARG A 235 0.88 7.57 6.96
C ARG A 235 1.91 8.27 7.83
N TYR A 236 2.76 7.52 8.53
CA TYR A 236 3.72 8.08 9.50
C TYR A 236 5.17 8.04 9.01
N SER A 237 5.43 7.30 7.96
CA SER A 237 6.76 7.09 7.41
C SER A 237 6.88 7.73 6.03
N LEU A 238 7.71 8.78 5.91
CA LEU A 238 8.00 9.39 4.62
C LEU A 238 8.70 8.39 3.72
N HIS A 239 8.20 8.16 2.50
CA HIS A 239 8.73 7.12 1.64
C HIS A 239 8.70 7.51 0.16
N ARG A 240 9.51 6.82 -0.64
CA ARG A 240 9.56 6.97 -2.08
C ARG A 240 9.90 5.65 -2.78
N VAL A 241 9.66 5.61 -4.08
CA VAL A 241 10.25 4.60 -4.96
C VAL A 241 11.22 5.32 -5.90
N THR A 242 12.47 4.85 -5.92
CA THR A 242 13.51 5.44 -6.77
C THR A 242 13.21 5.20 -8.25
N VAL A 243 13.92 5.90 -9.13
CA VAL A 243 13.70 5.80 -10.57
C VAL A 243 13.89 4.36 -11.04
N THR A 244 12.94 3.84 -11.79
CA THR A 244 13.01 2.54 -12.48
C THR A 244 13.77 2.66 -13.78
N ARG A 245 14.51 1.63 -14.17
CA ARG A 245 15.26 1.57 -15.42
C ARG A 245 15.09 0.21 -16.09
N GLY A 246 15.11 0.22 -17.43
CA GLY A 246 15.10 -0.95 -18.29
C GLY A 246 13.73 -1.24 -18.90
N ASP A 247 13.65 -2.35 -19.62
CA ASP A 247 12.47 -2.74 -20.39
C ASP A 247 11.40 -3.46 -19.53
N THR A 248 11.79 -3.99 -18.37
CA THR A 248 10.88 -4.68 -17.44
C THR A 248 10.18 -3.68 -16.53
N PRO A 249 8.84 -3.52 -16.60
CA PRO A 249 8.12 -2.63 -15.70
C PRO A 249 8.13 -3.18 -14.26
N ARG A 250 8.32 -2.28 -13.30
CA ARG A 250 8.07 -2.59 -11.89
C ARG A 250 6.56 -2.58 -11.65
N ILE A 251 6.02 -3.70 -11.15
CA ILE A 251 4.60 -3.84 -10.86
C ILE A 251 4.43 -4.25 -9.40
N ILE A 252 3.57 -3.51 -8.69
CA ILE A 252 3.21 -3.82 -7.30
C ILE A 252 1.68 -3.89 -7.17
N ALA A 253 1.19 -4.91 -6.47
CA ALA A 253 -0.22 -5.05 -6.12
C ALA A 253 -0.47 -4.41 -4.74
N LEU A 254 -1.57 -3.70 -4.59
CA LEU A 254 -1.91 -2.90 -3.42
C LEU A 254 -3.30 -3.30 -2.85
N PRO A 255 -3.45 -4.48 -2.20
CA PRO A 255 -4.67 -4.81 -1.49
C PRO A 255 -4.82 -3.87 -0.28
N THR A 256 -5.78 -2.94 -0.34
CA THR A 256 -5.89 -1.86 0.64
C THR A 256 -6.96 -2.16 1.68
N TYR A 257 -6.57 -2.08 2.94
CA TYR A 257 -7.45 -2.22 4.10
C TYR A 257 -7.38 -0.95 4.95
N VAL A 258 -8.43 -0.67 5.70
CA VAL A 258 -8.61 0.57 6.46
C VAL A 258 -9.19 0.30 7.84
N THR A 259 -9.01 1.25 8.75
CA THR A 259 -9.62 1.22 10.10
C THR A 259 -11.05 1.77 10.12
N ASN A 260 -11.41 2.59 9.14
CA ASN A 260 -12.76 3.13 8.97
C ASN A 260 -13.41 2.56 7.69
N PRO A 261 -14.46 1.70 7.80
CA PRO A 261 -15.08 1.04 6.65
C PRO A 261 -15.83 1.99 5.70
N TYR A 262 -16.05 3.24 6.12
CA TYR A 262 -16.76 4.25 5.32
C TYR A 262 -15.79 5.18 4.57
N LEU A 263 -14.48 5.06 4.84
CA LEU A 263 -13.48 5.90 4.20
C LEU A 263 -13.43 5.60 2.70
N VAL A 264 -13.39 6.67 1.90
CA VAL A 264 -13.06 6.65 0.46
C VAL A 264 -12.15 7.84 0.17
N ASN A 265 -11.55 7.85 -1.01
CA ASN A 265 -10.79 9.02 -1.45
C ASN A 265 -11.68 10.25 -1.59
N ARG A 266 -11.11 11.41 -1.39
CA ARG A 266 -11.75 12.67 -1.80
C ARG A 266 -11.87 12.71 -3.33
N PRO A 267 -12.89 13.37 -3.90
CA PRO A 267 -13.09 13.42 -5.35
C PRO A 267 -11.84 13.82 -6.13
N HIS A 268 -11.12 14.85 -5.69
CA HIS A 268 -9.91 15.31 -6.38
C HIS A 268 -8.74 14.32 -6.29
N HIS A 269 -8.62 13.54 -5.21
CA HIS A 269 -7.64 12.45 -5.12
C HIS A 269 -8.00 11.31 -6.08
N ALA A 270 -9.27 10.89 -6.11
CA ALA A 270 -9.74 9.86 -7.04
C ALA A 270 -9.46 10.26 -8.50
N GLU A 271 -9.73 11.52 -8.87
CA GLU A 271 -9.44 12.05 -10.20
C GLU A 271 -7.94 12.07 -10.52
N ALA A 272 -7.11 12.50 -9.56
CA ALA A 272 -5.66 12.57 -9.73
C ALA A 272 -5.02 11.18 -9.91
N PHE A 273 -5.45 10.20 -9.10
CA PHE A 273 -4.85 8.86 -9.09
C PHE A 273 -5.50 7.91 -10.11
N TYR A 274 -6.84 7.94 -10.22
CA TYR A 274 -7.60 6.95 -10.99
C TYR A 274 -8.27 7.52 -12.24
N GLY A 275 -8.11 8.83 -12.48
CA GLY A 275 -8.60 9.52 -13.68
C GLY A 275 -10.07 9.90 -13.65
N ARG A 276 -10.80 9.56 -12.60
CA ARG A 276 -12.21 9.92 -12.41
C ARG A 276 -12.62 9.84 -10.95
N SER A 277 -13.69 10.54 -10.59
CA SER A 277 -14.43 10.36 -9.35
C SER A 277 -15.75 9.63 -9.63
N MET A 278 -16.37 9.07 -8.59
CA MET A 278 -17.67 8.42 -8.60
C MET A 278 -18.57 9.09 -7.55
N SER A 279 -19.90 8.87 -7.62
CA SER A 279 -20.86 9.47 -6.69
C SER A 279 -20.50 9.24 -5.21
N ILE A 280 -20.04 8.04 -4.87
CA ILE A 280 -19.61 7.70 -3.51
C ILE A 280 -18.52 8.62 -2.95
N HIS A 281 -17.60 9.14 -3.80
CA HIS A 281 -16.55 10.06 -3.36
C HIS A 281 -17.15 11.42 -2.91
N HIS A 282 -18.20 11.88 -3.60
CA HIS A 282 -18.89 13.13 -3.27
C HIS A 282 -19.83 12.98 -2.07
N GLU A 283 -20.37 11.77 -1.85
CA GLU A 283 -21.27 11.46 -0.75
C GLU A 283 -20.55 11.23 0.58
N ARG A 284 -19.28 10.76 0.52
CA ARG A 284 -18.49 10.35 1.69
C ARG A 284 -17.20 11.14 1.86
N ASP A 285 -17.25 12.46 1.68
CA ASP A 285 -16.12 13.33 1.99
C ASP A 285 -16.02 13.49 3.53
N LEU A 286 -15.42 12.48 4.17
CA LEU A 286 -15.30 12.41 5.63
C LEU A 286 -14.14 13.27 6.12
N GLU A 287 -14.35 13.98 7.22
CA GLU A 287 -13.30 14.66 7.95
C GLU A 287 -12.33 13.65 8.57
N ARG A 288 -11.06 13.99 8.59
CA ARG A 288 -10.03 13.20 9.25
C ARG A 288 -10.07 13.42 10.76
N LEU A 289 -9.69 12.39 11.51
CA LEU A 289 -9.72 12.41 12.98
C LEU A 289 -8.38 12.83 13.61
N ASP A 290 -7.35 13.08 12.80
CA ASP A 290 -6.04 13.55 13.25
C ASP A 290 -5.75 14.99 12.81
N ASN A 291 -4.62 15.54 13.27
CA ASN A 291 -4.19 16.91 12.99
C ASN A 291 -3.11 16.97 11.88
N LEU A 292 -3.00 15.95 11.03
CA LEU A 292 -2.02 15.91 9.96
C LEU A 292 -2.46 16.78 8.77
N THR A 293 -1.47 17.21 7.99
CA THR A 293 -1.66 18.20 6.91
C THR A 293 -2.41 17.65 5.69
N ASP A 294 -2.33 16.38 5.43
CA ASP A 294 -2.86 15.67 4.24
C ASP A 294 -4.33 15.23 4.34
#